data_f94da59bac47b764f84fdd1ab602ae40
#
_entry.id   f94da59bac47b764f84fdd1ab602ae40
#
_cell.length_a   1.000
_cell.length_b   1.000
_cell.length_c   1.000
_cell.angle_alpha   90.00
_cell.angle_beta   90.00
_cell.angle_gamma   90.00
#
_symmetry.space_group_name_H-M   'P 1'
#
loop_
_entity.id
_entity.type
_entity.pdbx_description
1 polymer ?
#
loop_
_entity_poly.entity_id
_entity_poly.type
_entity_poly.pdbx_seq_one_letter_code
_entity_poly.pdbx_strand_id
1 'polypeptide(L)'
;LKEVLRSENPDFLINAAGYTGKPNVDACEYDKTNCLLGNAILPGIIREVCEDRGLSWGHISSGCIFTSKGTDGTPFVEEDIPNFTFRTNNCSFYSGTKALGEEVLEGAEKCFIWRLRIPFDERNNPRNYLTKLLMYDKLLDVENSISHRFEFVDACLDCFAKEIPFGTYNITNPGSITAREITQIMKIRGKVHKEFKFFENEEEFMEKAAKTPRSNCNMSSEKLSNAGIQMREVHEAVDFACTNWVVEELV
;
A
#
# COMPACT_ATOMS: atom_id res chain seq x y z
N LEU A 1 -2.30 3.66 25.12
CA LEU A 1 -3.07 4.46 24.17
C LEU A 1 -4.16 5.27 24.86
N LYS A 2 -5.06 4.65 25.67
CA LYS A 2 -6.16 5.37 26.38
C LYS A 2 -5.67 6.58 27.17
N GLU A 3 -4.55 6.46 27.89
CA GLU A 3 -3.97 7.58 28.66
C GLU A 3 -3.44 8.69 27.76
N VAL A 4 -2.73 8.34 26.69
CA VAL A 4 -2.21 9.31 25.71
C VAL A 4 -3.36 10.09 25.06
N LEU A 5 -4.38 9.39 24.58
CA LEU A 5 -5.54 10.07 23.98
C LEU A 5 -6.32 10.94 24.98
N ARG A 6 -6.24 10.62 26.28
CA ARG A 6 -6.85 11.46 27.32
C ARG A 6 -6.04 12.73 27.57
N SER A 7 -4.70 12.62 27.58
CA SER A 7 -3.84 13.78 27.84
C SER A 7 -3.75 14.72 26.63
N GLU A 8 -3.62 14.16 25.42
CA GLU A 8 -3.42 14.95 24.20
C GLU A 8 -4.74 15.48 23.60
N ASN A 9 -5.86 14.82 23.88
CA ASN A 9 -7.19 15.14 23.37
C ASN A 9 -7.20 15.51 21.86
N PRO A 10 -6.72 14.63 20.97
CA PRO A 10 -6.60 14.92 19.55
C PRO A 10 -7.97 14.97 18.86
N ASP A 11 -8.06 15.69 17.75
CA ASP A 11 -9.26 15.76 16.91
C ASP A 11 -9.51 14.46 16.14
N PHE A 12 -8.43 13.75 15.77
CA PHE A 12 -8.49 12.44 15.12
C PHE A 12 -7.21 11.63 15.36
N LEU A 13 -7.25 10.33 15.08
CA LEU A 13 -6.10 9.43 15.16
C LEU A 13 -5.81 8.80 13.80
N ILE A 14 -4.54 8.71 13.42
CA ILE A 14 -4.09 7.93 12.26
C ILE A 14 -3.25 6.74 12.74
N ASN A 15 -3.70 5.52 12.46
CA ASN A 15 -2.93 4.31 12.69
C ASN A 15 -2.06 3.98 11.46
N ALA A 16 -0.82 4.42 11.50
CA ALA A 16 0.22 4.05 10.53
C ALA A 16 1.11 2.89 11.02
N ALA A 17 0.80 2.30 12.18
CA ALA A 17 1.55 1.16 12.70
C ALA A 17 1.14 -0.13 11.98
N GLY A 18 2.12 -1.00 11.76
CA GLY A 18 1.95 -2.30 11.15
C GLY A 18 3.27 -3.05 11.07
N TYR A 19 3.22 -4.33 10.73
CA TYR A 19 4.39 -5.18 10.61
C TYR A 19 4.57 -5.64 9.16
N THR A 20 5.69 -5.30 8.54
CA THR A 20 6.01 -5.64 7.14
C THR A 20 7.23 -6.58 7.01
N GLY A 21 7.82 -6.98 8.14
CA GLY A 21 9.07 -7.74 8.16
C GLY A 21 10.30 -6.94 7.73
N LYS A 22 11.46 -7.56 7.85
CA LYS A 22 12.75 -7.05 7.37
C LYS A 22 13.54 -8.20 6.76
N PRO A 23 14.13 -8.07 5.56
CA PRO A 23 14.18 -6.87 4.69
C PRO A 23 12.88 -6.60 3.91
N ASN A 24 11.99 -7.56 3.82
CA ASN A 24 10.72 -7.47 3.09
C ASN A 24 9.65 -8.38 3.73
N VAL A 25 8.48 -8.51 3.10
CA VAL A 25 7.32 -9.26 3.61
C VAL A 25 7.55 -10.77 3.76
N ASP A 26 8.58 -11.35 3.13
CA ASP A 26 8.92 -12.78 3.31
C ASP A 26 9.28 -13.10 4.76
N ALA A 27 9.79 -12.13 5.52
CA ALA A 27 10.07 -12.30 6.95
C ALA A 27 8.82 -12.56 7.79
N CYS A 28 7.65 -12.17 7.31
CA CYS A 28 6.37 -12.45 7.97
C CYS A 28 6.05 -13.95 8.06
N GLU A 29 6.59 -14.76 7.16
CA GLU A 29 6.43 -16.23 7.20
C GLU A 29 7.13 -16.86 8.41
N TYR A 30 8.15 -16.20 8.92
CA TYR A 30 8.97 -16.66 10.04
C TYR A 30 8.63 -15.95 11.37
N ASP A 31 8.01 -14.77 11.30
CA ASP A 31 7.61 -13.98 12.46
C ASP A 31 6.10 -13.70 12.45
N LYS A 32 5.35 -14.80 12.46
CA LYS A 32 3.89 -14.79 12.34
C LYS A 32 3.20 -14.07 13.50
N THR A 33 3.74 -14.20 14.71
CA THR A 33 3.17 -13.56 15.90
C THR A 33 3.20 -12.04 15.79
N ASN A 34 4.33 -11.44 15.48
CA ASN A 34 4.43 -9.99 15.33
C ASN A 34 3.63 -9.48 14.12
N CYS A 35 3.56 -10.29 13.05
CA CYS A 35 2.75 -9.97 11.89
C CYS A 35 1.25 -9.92 12.24
N LEU A 36 0.72 -10.91 12.97
CA LEU A 36 -0.66 -10.91 13.47
C LEU A 36 -0.92 -9.76 14.45
N LEU A 37 -0.03 -9.56 15.41
CA LEU A 37 -0.16 -8.47 16.40
C LEU A 37 -0.25 -7.11 15.72
N GLY A 38 0.67 -6.82 14.79
CA GLY A 38 0.74 -5.50 14.15
C GLY A 38 -0.33 -5.25 13.10
N ASN A 39 -0.76 -6.27 12.36
CA ASN A 39 -1.62 -6.08 11.19
C ASN A 39 -3.10 -6.43 11.42
N ALA A 40 -3.40 -7.26 12.42
CA ALA A 40 -4.78 -7.68 12.69
C ALA A 40 -5.25 -7.30 14.11
N ILE A 41 -4.45 -7.60 15.14
CA ILE A 41 -4.87 -7.38 16.53
C ILE A 41 -4.81 -5.90 16.90
N LEU A 42 -3.71 -5.22 16.57
CA LEU A 42 -3.55 -3.78 16.88
C LEU A 42 -4.65 -2.89 16.29
N PRO A 43 -5.08 -3.05 15.03
CA PRO A 43 -6.21 -2.29 14.49
C PRO A 43 -7.48 -2.46 15.32
N GLY A 44 -7.80 -3.68 15.77
CA GLY A 44 -8.96 -3.94 16.64
C GLY A 44 -8.86 -3.24 17.99
N ILE A 45 -7.69 -3.27 18.63
CA ILE A 45 -7.45 -2.55 19.89
C ILE A 45 -7.61 -1.04 19.71
N ILE A 46 -7.13 -0.50 18.59
CA ILE A 46 -7.28 0.94 18.29
C ILE A 46 -8.75 1.28 18.06
N ARG A 47 -9.48 0.45 17.31
CA ARG A 47 -10.92 0.57 17.10
C ARG A 47 -11.66 0.72 18.42
N GLU A 48 -11.50 -0.24 19.34
CA GLU A 48 -12.16 -0.21 20.66
C GLU A 48 -11.89 1.10 21.40
N VAL A 49 -10.64 1.55 21.39
CA VAL A 49 -10.26 2.78 22.10
C VAL A 49 -10.82 4.04 21.45
N CYS A 50 -10.89 4.09 20.12
CA CYS A 50 -11.45 5.23 19.39
C CYS A 50 -12.98 5.27 19.51
N GLU A 51 -13.67 4.14 19.37
CA GLU A 51 -15.13 4.03 19.53
C GLU A 51 -15.58 4.39 20.96
N ASP A 52 -14.89 3.90 22.00
CA ASP A 52 -15.13 4.27 23.42
C ASP A 52 -15.10 5.80 23.64
N ARG A 53 -14.38 6.54 22.80
CA ARG A 53 -14.22 7.99 22.89
C ARG A 53 -15.03 8.78 21.88
N GLY A 54 -15.67 8.11 20.93
CA GLY A 54 -16.31 8.74 19.78
C GLY A 54 -15.32 9.47 18.87
N LEU A 55 -14.02 9.10 18.91
CA LEU A 55 -12.94 9.73 18.18
C LEU A 55 -12.92 9.25 16.72
N SER A 56 -12.87 10.18 15.77
CA SER A 56 -12.63 9.88 14.36
C SER A 56 -11.23 9.36 14.13
N TRP A 57 -11.06 8.37 13.26
CA TRP A 57 -9.75 7.78 13.05
C TRP A 57 -9.57 7.17 11.66
N GLY A 58 -8.33 6.84 11.31
CA GLY A 58 -8.02 6.18 10.06
C GLY A 58 -6.95 5.10 10.24
N HIS A 59 -7.07 4.01 9.48
CA HIS A 59 -6.13 2.89 9.46
C HIS A 59 -5.50 2.73 8.08
N ILE A 60 -4.16 2.71 8.03
CA ILE A 60 -3.44 2.42 6.80
C ILE A 60 -3.43 0.90 6.58
N SER A 61 -4.29 0.46 5.68
CA SER A 61 -4.36 -0.90 5.18
C SER A 61 -3.47 -1.10 3.95
N SER A 62 -3.74 -2.11 3.14
CA SER A 62 -2.91 -2.42 1.97
C SER A 62 -3.72 -3.08 0.86
N GLY A 63 -3.50 -2.67 -0.38
CA GLY A 63 -4.03 -3.38 -1.56
C GLY A 63 -3.43 -4.77 -1.80
N CYS A 64 -2.48 -5.23 -0.97
CA CYS A 64 -1.94 -6.58 -1.08
C CYS A 64 -2.92 -7.70 -0.69
N ILE A 65 -4.15 -7.36 -0.36
CA ILE A 65 -5.26 -8.29 -0.14
C ILE A 65 -5.93 -8.73 -1.44
N PHE A 66 -5.51 -8.16 -2.56
CA PHE A 66 -5.98 -8.51 -3.90
C PHE A 66 -4.85 -9.08 -4.76
N THR A 67 -5.21 -9.91 -5.74
CA THR A 67 -4.30 -10.36 -6.81
C THR A 67 -5.06 -10.45 -8.13
N SER A 68 -4.36 -10.26 -9.27
CA SER A 68 -4.91 -10.21 -10.61
C SER A 68 -5.80 -8.96 -10.86
N LYS A 69 -6.86 -9.13 -11.62
CA LYS A 69 -7.89 -8.10 -11.90
C LYS A 69 -9.22 -8.55 -11.31
N GLY A 70 -10.15 -7.62 -11.15
CA GLY A 70 -11.52 -7.91 -10.75
C GLY A 70 -12.24 -8.86 -11.73
N THR A 71 -13.46 -9.25 -11.40
CA THR A 71 -14.21 -10.33 -12.08
C THR A 71 -14.32 -10.14 -13.59
N ASP A 72 -14.41 -8.91 -14.07
CA ASP A 72 -14.53 -8.57 -15.50
C ASP A 72 -13.24 -8.02 -16.10
N GLY A 73 -12.09 -8.27 -15.47
CA GLY A 73 -10.80 -7.71 -15.89
C GLY A 73 -10.62 -6.24 -15.54
N THR A 74 -11.54 -5.65 -14.77
CA THR A 74 -11.51 -4.27 -14.30
C THR A 74 -10.63 -4.12 -13.05
N PRO A 75 -10.15 -2.92 -12.72
CA PRO A 75 -9.49 -2.63 -11.45
C PRO A 75 -10.43 -2.92 -10.26
N PHE A 76 -9.88 -3.41 -9.14
CA PHE A 76 -10.63 -3.63 -7.92
C PHE A 76 -11.17 -2.33 -7.34
N VAL A 77 -12.44 -2.32 -6.97
CA VAL A 77 -13.10 -1.25 -6.22
C VAL A 77 -13.14 -1.58 -4.72
N GLU A 78 -13.55 -0.62 -3.91
CA GLU A 78 -13.55 -0.76 -2.45
C GLU A 78 -14.52 -1.83 -1.93
N GLU A 79 -15.59 -2.07 -2.66
CA GLU A 79 -16.66 -3.02 -2.36
C GLU A 79 -16.32 -4.46 -2.77
N ASP A 80 -15.24 -4.67 -3.53
CA ASP A 80 -14.80 -5.99 -3.94
C ASP A 80 -14.32 -6.82 -2.75
N ILE A 81 -14.67 -8.10 -2.76
CA ILE A 81 -14.22 -9.05 -1.74
C ILE A 81 -12.74 -9.38 -1.98
N PRO A 82 -11.88 -9.19 -0.97
CA PRO A 82 -10.47 -9.57 -1.09
C PRO A 82 -10.28 -11.04 -1.51
N ASN A 83 -9.44 -11.26 -2.53
CA ASN A 83 -9.20 -12.56 -3.14
C ASN A 83 -7.77 -13.09 -2.93
N PHE A 84 -6.98 -12.42 -2.09
CA PHE A 84 -5.61 -12.83 -1.74
C PHE A 84 -5.45 -12.84 -0.22
N THR A 85 -6.06 -13.84 0.42
CA THR A 85 -6.34 -13.91 1.85
C THR A 85 -6.10 -15.32 2.39
N PHE A 86 -6.16 -15.51 3.72
CA PHE A 86 -6.15 -16.84 4.33
C PHE A 86 -7.37 -17.68 3.91
N ARG A 87 -8.51 -17.06 3.61
CA ARG A 87 -9.73 -17.77 3.19
C ARG A 87 -9.59 -18.37 1.79
N THR A 88 -8.83 -17.71 0.92
CA THR A 88 -8.55 -18.19 -0.45
C THR A 88 -7.31 -19.08 -0.51
N ASN A 89 -6.53 -19.17 0.57
CA ASN A 89 -5.35 -20.02 0.73
C ASN A 89 -4.28 -19.87 -0.37
N ASN A 90 -4.13 -18.68 -0.92
CA ASN A 90 -3.19 -18.38 -2.01
C ASN A 90 -2.23 -17.25 -1.67
N CYS A 91 -2.33 -16.65 -0.49
CA CYS A 91 -1.62 -15.43 -0.12
C CYS A 91 -0.35 -15.69 0.70
N SER A 92 0.52 -14.67 0.78
CA SER A 92 1.56 -14.58 1.80
C SER A 92 0.94 -14.36 3.20
N PHE A 93 1.67 -14.71 4.24
CA PHE A 93 1.21 -14.48 5.62
C PHE A 93 0.93 -12.99 5.89
N TYR A 94 1.78 -12.11 5.33
CA TYR A 94 1.55 -10.67 5.39
C TYR A 94 0.19 -10.26 4.80
N SER A 95 -0.11 -10.71 3.59
CA SER A 95 -1.38 -10.39 2.91
C SER A 95 -2.59 -10.91 3.68
N GLY A 96 -2.51 -12.15 4.17
CA GLY A 96 -3.56 -12.74 5.00
C GLY A 96 -3.82 -11.95 6.27
N THR A 97 -2.76 -11.47 6.96
CA THR A 97 -2.92 -10.65 8.17
C THR A 97 -3.47 -9.25 7.89
N LYS A 98 -3.15 -8.66 6.73
CA LYS A 98 -3.74 -7.37 6.32
C LYS A 98 -5.23 -7.51 5.99
N ALA A 99 -5.62 -8.59 5.30
CA ALA A 99 -7.03 -8.89 5.06
C ALA A 99 -7.81 -9.13 6.37
N LEU A 100 -7.23 -9.91 7.30
CA LEU A 100 -7.82 -10.14 8.61
C LEU A 100 -7.95 -8.84 9.42
N GLY A 101 -7.00 -7.91 9.28
CA GLY A 101 -7.08 -6.57 9.88
C GLY A 101 -8.29 -5.78 9.38
N GLU A 102 -8.61 -5.83 8.09
CA GLU A 102 -9.83 -5.20 7.55
C GLU A 102 -11.10 -5.90 8.04
N GLU A 103 -11.10 -7.25 8.14
CA GLU A 103 -12.24 -7.99 8.72
C GLU A 103 -12.51 -7.59 10.18
N VAL A 104 -11.46 -7.37 10.98
CA VAL A 104 -11.60 -6.86 12.37
C VAL A 104 -12.21 -5.46 12.42
N LEU A 105 -12.02 -4.68 11.36
CA LEU A 105 -12.56 -3.31 11.24
C LEU A 105 -13.93 -3.25 10.56
N GLU A 106 -14.50 -4.38 10.16
CA GLU A 106 -15.84 -4.39 9.57
C GLU A 106 -16.86 -3.78 10.54
N GLY A 107 -17.65 -2.81 10.04
CA GLY A 107 -18.61 -2.06 10.85
C GLY A 107 -17.99 -1.06 11.85
N ALA A 108 -16.69 -0.73 11.74
CA ALA A 108 -16.06 0.28 12.57
C ALA A 108 -16.68 1.66 12.34
N GLU A 109 -17.01 2.34 13.44
CA GLU A 109 -17.60 3.69 13.41
C GLU A 109 -16.53 4.77 13.24
N LYS A 110 -16.86 5.83 12.52
CA LYS A 110 -15.99 7.00 12.27
C LYS A 110 -14.57 6.62 11.86
N CYS A 111 -14.45 5.57 11.05
CA CYS A 111 -13.18 4.99 10.63
C CYS A 111 -12.98 5.11 9.12
N PHE A 112 -11.80 5.58 8.73
CA PHE A 112 -11.28 5.44 7.39
C PHE A 112 -10.38 4.20 7.31
N ILE A 113 -10.52 3.38 6.27
CA ILE A 113 -9.60 2.31 5.91
C ILE A 113 -8.93 2.69 4.59
N TRP A 114 -7.64 3.03 4.63
CA TRP A 114 -6.89 3.49 3.47
C TRP A 114 -5.99 2.39 2.93
N ARG A 115 -6.32 1.88 1.75
CA ARG A 115 -5.54 0.84 1.08
C ARG A 115 -4.39 1.48 0.31
N LEU A 116 -3.18 1.35 0.87
CA LEU A 116 -1.91 1.74 0.25
C LEU A 116 -1.41 0.63 -0.68
N ARG A 117 -0.78 0.99 -1.80
CA ARG A 117 -0.18 0.00 -2.70
C ARG A 117 1.22 0.41 -3.13
N ILE A 118 2.21 -0.47 -2.96
CA ILE A 118 3.60 -0.32 -3.43
C ILE A 118 4.08 1.13 -3.33
N PRO A 119 4.37 1.67 -2.14
CA PRO A 119 4.69 3.08 -1.96
C PRO A 119 6.01 3.47 -2.61
N PHE A 120 6.02 4.61 -3.27
CA PHE A 120 7.18 5.24 -3.88
C PHE A 120 7.19 6.76 -3.64
N ASP A 121 8.34 7.36 -3.81
CA ASP A 121 8.52 8.82 -3.78
C ASP A 121 9.83 9.23 -4.48
N GLU A 122 10.18 10.52 -4.38
CA GLU A 122 11.38 11.10 -4.96
C GLU A 122 12.67 10.89 -4.15
N ARG A 123 12.66 10.17 -3.02
CA ARG A 123 13.82 10.00 -2.14
C ARG A 123 14.49 8.66 -2.34
N ASN A 124 15.81 8.67 -2.48
CA ASN A 124 16.60 7.43 -2.55
C ASN A 124 16.66 6.77 -1.17
N ASN A 125 15.73 5.86 -0.90
CA ASN A 125 15.60 5.13 0.36
C ASN A 125 15.40 3.63 0.09
N PRO A 126 16.03 2.70 0.84
CA PRO A 126 15.88 1.26 0.63
C PRO A 126 14.44 0.72 0.70
N ARG A 127 13.52 1.47 1.29
CA ARG A 127 12.09 1.10 1.32
C ARG A 127 11.30 1.67 0.14
N ASN A 128 11.84 2.65 -0.58
CA ASN A 128 11.21 3.21 -1.77
C ASN A 128 11.20 2.18 -2.91
N TYR A 129 10.05 2.00 -3.55
CA TYR A 129 9.91 1.04 -4.66
C TYR A 129 10.85 1.37 -5.83
N LEU A 130 11.00 2.64 -6.18
CA LEU A 130 11.90 3.07 -7.26
C LEU A 130 13.36 2.69 -6.94
N THR A 131 13.80 2.90 -5.70
CA THR A 131 15.14 2.49 -5.25
C THR A 131 15.32 0.97 -5.33
N LYS A 132 14.30 0.20 -4.95
CA LYS A 132 14.36 -1.28 -5.05
C LYS A 132 14.55 -1.77 -6.48
N LEU A 133 13.88 -1.15 -7.46
CA LEU A 133 14.08 -1.47 -8.87
C LEU A 133 15.53 -1.26 -9.31
N LEU A 134 16.20 -0.25 -8.78
CA LEU A 134 17.64 0.00 -9.06
C LEU A 134 18.55 -1.10 -8.48
N MET A 135 18.15 -1.72 -7.38
CA MET A 135 18.96 -2.71 -6.66
C MET A 135 18.82 -4.14 -7.21
N TYR A 136 17.73 -4.45 -7.89
CA TYR A 136 17.49 -5.80 -8.39
C TYR A 136 18.18 -6.05 -9.74
N ASP A 137 18.70 -7.28 -9.94
CA ASP A 137 19.32 -7.71 -11.19
C ASP A 137 18.26 -8.07 -12.24
N LYS A 138 17.13 -8.61 -11.80
CA LYS A 138 16.03 -9.05 -12.67
C LYS A 138 14.69 -8.64 -12.05
N LEU A 139 13.77 -8.13 -12.86
CA LEU A 139 12.49 -7.56 -12.42
C LEU A 139 11.33 -8.43 -12.94
N LEU A 140 10.25 -8.48 -12.17
CA LEU A 140 8.97 -9.01 -12.64
C LEU A 140 8.21 -7.87 -13.34
N ASP A 141 7.79 -8.11 -14.59
CA ASP A 141 7.12 -7.13 -15.44
C ASP A 141 5.61 -7.41 -15.46
N VAL A 142 4.92 -6.90 -14.46
CA VAL A 142 3.46 -7.04 -14.30
C VAL A 142 2.85 -5.69 -13.93
N GLU A 143 1.61 -5.50 -14.36
CA GLU A 143 0.84 -4.30 -14.01
C GLU A 143 0.50 -4.26 -12.52
N ASN A 144 0.66 -3.09 -11.91
CA ASN A 144 0.23 -2.80 -10.55
C ASN A 144 -0.24 -1.36 -10.42
N SER A 145 -1.23 -1.13 -9.58
CA SER A 145 -1.42 0.20 -9.00
C SER A 145 -0.33 0.47 -7.97
N ILE A 146 0.11 1.72 -7.87
CA ILE A 146 1.13 2.17 -6.93
C ILE A 146 0.71 3.49 -6.29
N SER A 147 1.26 3.83 -5.12
CA SER A 147 0.90 5.04 -4.38
C SER A 147 2.11 5.94 -4.19
N HIS A 148 2.05 7.18 -4.67
CA HIS A 148 3.03 8.19 -4.33
C HIS A 148 2.87 8.57 -2.86
N ARG A 149 3.91 8.40 -2.06
CA ARG A 149 3.84 8.42 -0.59
C ARG A 149 3.33 9.74 -0.02
N PHE A 150 3.76 10.87 -0.56
CA PHE A 150 3.33 12.17 -0.06
C PHE A 150 1.89 12.46 -0.46
N GLU A 151 1.49 12.19 -1.70
CA GLU A 151 0.10 12.33 -2.12
C GLU A 151 -0.84 11.41 -1.33
N PHE A 152 -0.37 10.19 -0.99
CA PHE A 152 -1.12 9.30 -0.11
C PHE A 152 -1.36 9.91 1.26
N VAL A 153 -0.32 10.51 1.88
CA VAL A 153 -0.46 11.17 3.20
C VAL A 153 -1.39 12.37 3.11
N ASP A 154 -1.22 13.22 2.09
CA ASP A 154 -2.08 14.37 1.86
C ASP A 154 -3.55 13.94 1.68
N ALA A 155 -3.79 12.87 0.89
CA ALA A 155 -5.13 12.32 0.70
C ALA A 155 -5.75 11.78 2.01
N CYS A 156 -4.96 11.12 2.88
CA CYS A 156 -5.43 10.69 4.20
C CYS A 156 -5.85 11.87 5.08
N LEU A 157 -5.08 12.95 5.08
CA LEU A 157 -5.42 14.18 5.83
C LEU A 157 -6.62 14.90 5.23
N ASP A 158 -6.71 14.95 3.90
CA ASP A 158 -7.83 15.53 3.17
C ASP A 158 -9.15 14.79 3.45
N CYS A 159 -9.12 13.47 3.74
CA CYS A 159 -10.32 12.76 4.15
C CYS A 159 -10.98 13.38 5.40
N PHE A 160 -10.17 13.79 6.37
CA PHE A 160 -10.68 14.50 7.56
C PHE A 160 -11.01 15.97 7.25
N ALA A 161 -10.11 16.68 6.57
CA ALA A 161 -10.26 18.11 6.31
C ALA A 161 -11.47 18.45 5.43
N LYS A 162 -11.84 17.55 4.51
CA LYS A 162 -13.00 17.71 3.63
C LYS A 162 -14.25 17.00 4.16
N GLU A 163 -14.14 16.36 5.32
CA GLU A 163 -15.25 15.65 5.97
C GLU A 163 -15.95 14.65 5.03
N ILE A 164 -15.17 13.92 4.20
CA ILE A 164 -15.76 12.94 3.30
C ILE A 164 -16.36 11.76 4.11
N PRO A 165 -17.29 10.98 3.54
CA PRO A 165 -17.88 9.82 4.23
C PRO A 165 -16.82 8.85 4.75
N PHE A 166 -16.96 8.39 6.00
CA PHE A 166 -16.11 7.31 6.52
C PHE A 166 -16.28 6.03 5.72
N GLY A 167 -15.26 5.18 5.74
CA GLY A 167 -15.25 3.90 5.04
C GLY A 167 -13.91 3.58 4.37
N THR A 168 -13.92 2.58 3.50
CA THR A 168 -12.73 2.14 2.78
C THR A 168 -12.49 3.00 1.53
N TYR A 169 -11.21 3.33 1.30
CA TYR A 169 -10.73 4.04 0.10
C TYR A 169 -9.45 3.41 -0.44
N ASN A 170 -9.42 3.14 -1.73
CA ASN A 170 -8.20 2.79 -2.44
C ASN A 170 -7.42 4.08 -2.73
N ILE A 171 -6.33 4.31 -2.03
CA ILE A 171 -5.50 5.51 -2.21
C ILE A 171 -4.27 5.14 -3.05
N THR A 172 -4.49 5.02 -4.35
CA THR A 172 -3.47 4.78 -5.36
C THR A 172 -3.50 5.89 -6.41
N ASN A 173 -2.37 6.15 -7.04
CA ASN A 173 -2.35 7.02 -8.21
C ASN A 173 -3.23 6.41 -9.31
N PRO A 174 -4.12 7.18 -9.95
CA PRO A 174 -5.00 6.67 -11.01
C PRO A 174 -4.22 5.95 -12.11
N GLY A 175 -4.74 4.82 -12.57
CA GLY A 175 -4.10 3.96 -13.56
C GLY A 175 -3.28 2.82 -12.97
N SER A 176 -2.52 2.16 -13.83
CA SER A 176 -1.60 1.08 -13.49
C SER A 176 -0.30 1.23 -14.29
N ILE A 177 0.79 0.66 -13.79
CA ILE A 177 2.10 0.78 -14.40
C ILE A 177 2.91 -0.50 -14.19
N THR A 178 3.76 -0.84 -15.15
CA THR A 178 4.66 -1.99 -15.08
C THR A 178 6.07 -1.57 -14.61
N ALA A 179 6.86 -2.54 -14.14
CA ALA A 179 8.26 -2.29 -13.81
C ALA A 179 9.07 -1.83 -15.05
N ARG A 180 8.70 -2.31 -16.25
CA ARG A 180 9.33 -1.91 -17.52
C ARG A 180 9.10 -0.42 -17.81
N GLU A 181 7.86 0.03 -17.72
CA GLU A 181 7.50 1.44 -17.94
C GLU A 181 8.20 2.36 -16.93
N ILE A 182 8.21 1.99 -15.63
CA ILE A 182 8.93 2.74 -14.61
C ILE A 182 10.42 2.86 -14.96
N THR A 183 11.07 1.75 -15.32
CA THR A 183 12.50 1.77 -15.66
C THR A 183 12.80 2.55 -16.93
N GLN A 184 11.86 2.63 -17.88
CA GLN A 184 11.97 3.49 -19.06
C GLN A 184 11.90 4.98 -18.66
N ILE A 185 10.95 5.37 -17.80
CA ILE A 185 10.88 6.73 -17.27
C ILE A 185 12.18 7.09 -16.54
N MET A 186 12.69 6.21 -15.68
CA MET A 186 13.96 6.42 -14.97
C MET A 186 15.14 6.62 -15.92
N LYS A 187 15.23 5.86 -17.02
CA LYS A 187 16.25 6.03 -18.06
C LYS A 187 16.12 7.38 -18.76
N ILE A 188 14.91 7.75 -19.19
CA ILE A 188 14.64 9.04 -19.85
C ILE A 188 15.04 10.20 -18.95
N ARG A 189 14.79 10.11 -17.65
CA ARG A 189 15.17 11.13 -16.66
C ARG A 189 16.64 11.05 -16.19
N GLY A 190 17.44 10.17 -16.80
CA GLY A 190 18.88 10.04 -16.49
C GLY A 190 19.17 9.53 -15.08
N LYS A 191 18.23 8.83 -14.45
CA LYS A 191 18.40 8.30 -13.08
C LYS A 191 19.07 6.93 -13.05
N VAL A 192 19.16 6.27 -14.20
CA VAL A 192 19.79 4.95 -14.33
C VAL A 192 20.38 4.77 -15.74
N HIS A 193 21.51 4.10 -15.80
CA HIS A 193 22.21 3.79 -17.07
C HIS A 193 22.32 2.28 -17.34
N LYS A 194 21.91 1.43 -16.37
CA LYS A 194 21.98 -0.03 -16.55
C LYS A 194 20.84 -0.54 -17.44
N GLU A 195 21.11 -1.66 -18.10
CA GLU A 195 20.07 -2.44 -18.76
C GLU A 195 19.37 -3.34 -17.73
N PHE A 196 18.04 -3.28 -17.71
CA PHE A 196 17.23 -4.13 -16.86
C PHE A 196 16.92 -5.45 -17.53
N LYS A 197 17.01 -6.54 -16.77
CA LYS A 197 16.54 -7.86 -17.17
C LYS A 197 15.17 -8.11 -16.57
N PHE A 198 14.33 -8.87 -17.26
CA PHE A 198 12.99 -9.20 -16.79
C PHE A 198 12.80 -10.71 -16.75
N PHE A 199 12.04 -11.18 -15.75
CA PHE A 199 11.59 -12.56 -15.72
C PHE A 199 10.64 -12.80 -16.91
N GLU A 200 10.63 -14.01 -17.44
CA GLU A 200 9.77 -14.37 -18.58
C GLU A 200 8.29 -14.35 -18.18
N ASN A 201 8.01 -14.78 -16.96
CA ASN A 201 6.68 -14.84 -16.38
C ASN A 201 6.75 -14.86 -14.84
N GLU A 202 5.58 -14.90 -14.19
CA GLU A 202 5.47 -14.97 -12.74
C GLU A 202 5.95 -16.32 -12.17
N GLU A 203 5.85 -17.40 -12.92
CA GLU A 203 6.31 -18.73 -12.50
C GLU A 203 7.83 -18.75 -12.35
N GLU A 204 8.57 -18.23 -13.33
CA GLU A 204 10.03 -18.09 -13.24
C GLU A 204 10.43 -17.21 -12.05
N PHE A 205 9.71 -16.12 -11.83
CA PHE A 205 9.96 -15.23 -10.68
C PHE A 205 9.73 -15.96 -9.35
N MET A 206 8.63 -16.71 -9.23
CA MET A 206 8.34 -17.48 -8.02
C MET A 206 9.37 -18.56 -7.75
N GLU A 207 9.85 -19.22 -8.80
CA GLU A 207 10.86 -20.28 -8.66
C GLU A 207 12.23 -19.72 -8.23
N LYS A 208 12.65 -18.58 -8.83
CA LYS A 208 14.03 -18.09 -8.72
C LYS A 208 14.26 -16.97 -7.71
N ALA A 209 13.23 -16.21 -7.36
CA ALA A 209 13.39 -14.99 -6.59
C ALA A 209 12.42 -14.83 -5.40
N ALA A 210 11.17 -15.22 -5.53
CA ALA A 210 10.19 -15.05 -4.46
C ALA A 210 10.13 -16.29 -3.54
N LYS A 211 10.01 -16.06 -2.25
CA LYS A 211 9.82 -17.12 -1.23
C LYS A 211 8.36 -17.32 -0.87
N THR A 212 7.51 -16.34 -1.21
CA THR A 212 6.08 -16.35 -0.91
C THR A 212 5.30 -15.76 -2.07
N PRO A 213 4.03 -16.14 -2.26
CA PRO A 213 3.18 -15.55 -3.28
C PRO A 213 3.16 -14.02 -3.22
N ARG A 214 3.15 -13.37 -4.37
CA ARG A 214 3.09 -11.91 -4.49
C ARG A 214 1.72 -11.47 -4.96
N SER A 215 1.24 -10.41 -4.36
CA SER A 215 0.05 -9.71 -4.83
C SER A 215 0.45 -8.83 -6.01
N ASN A 216 -0.22 -9.00 -7.14
CA ASN A 216 -0.15 -8.10 -8.29
C ASN A 216 -1.57 -7.73 -8.66
N CYS A 217 -1.95 -6.46 -8.53
CA CYS A 217 -3.33 -6.04 -8.76
C CYS A 217 -3.44 -4.58 -9.19
N ASN A 218 -4.52 -4.31 -9.89
CA ASN A 218 -4.95 -2.97 -10.25
C ASN A 218 -6.15 -2.58 -9.40
N MET A 219 -6.14 -1.38 -8.85
CA MET A 219 -7.16 -0.84 -7.95
C MET A 219 -7.70 0.48 -8.53
N SER A 220 -9.01 0.66 -8.48
CA SER A 220 -9.64 1.93 -8.82
C SER A 220 -9.54 2.90 -7.66
N SER A 221 -9.18 4.13 -7.95
CA SER A 221 -9.22 5.28 -7.02
C SER A 221 -10.38 6.24 -7.33
N GLU A 222 -11.36 5.80 -8.12
CA GLU A 222 -12.49 6.64 -8.53
C GLU A 222 -13.33 7.13 -7.35
N LYS A 223 -13.53 6.28 -6.34
CA LYS A 223 -14.28 6.66 -5.13
C LYS A 223 -13.62 7.84 -4.41
N LEU A 224 -12.28 7.85 -4.31
CA LEU A 224 -11.51 8.96 -3.75
C LEU A 224 -11.66 10.23 -4.60
N SER A 225 -11.52 10.11 -5.92
CA SER A 225 -11.73 11.21 -6.88
C SER A 225 -13.12 11.80 -6.78
N ASN A 226 -14.15 10.96 -6.71
CA ASN A 226 -15.55 11.37 -6.59
C ASN A 226 -15.84 12.06 -5.25
N ALA A 227 -15.05 11.75 -4.21
CA ALA A 227 -15.09 12.47 -2.93
C ALA A 227 -14.33 13.81 -2.95
N GLY A 228 -13.79 14.22 -4.10
CA GLY A 228 -13.12 15.51 -4.28
C GLY A 228 -11.62 15.50 -3.90
N ILE A 229 -10.99 14.33 -3.78
CA ILE A 229 -9.56 14.19 -3.50
C ILE A 229 -8.89 13.63 -4.74
N GLN A 230 -8.00 14.44 -5.35
CA GLN A 230 -7.33 14.11 -6.60
C GLN A 230 -5.87 13.74 -6.34
N MET A 231 -5.39 12.70 -7.02
CA MET A 231 -3.98 12.33 -7.11
C MET A 231 -3.54 12.40 -8.58
N ARG A 232 -2.24 12.58 -8.82
CA ARG A 232 -1.69 12.53 -10.18
C ARG A 232 -1.97 11.17 -10.82
N GLU A 233 -2.09 11.13 -12.14
CA GLU A 233 -2.03 9.88 -12.90
C GLU A 233 -0.68 9.19 -12.65
N VAL A 234 -0.67 7.85 -12.65
CA VAL A 234 0.47 7.05 -12.18
C VAL A 234 1.76 7.32 -12.93
N HIS A 235 1.72 7.49 -14.28
CA HIS A 235 2.91 7.81 -15.08
C HIS A 235 3.42 9.22 -14.78
N GLU A 236 2.52 10.18 -14.59
CA GLU A 236 2.88 11.54 -14.18
C GLU A 236 3.50 11.57 -12.77
N ALA A 237 2.98 10.77 -11.84
CA ALA A 237 3.50 10.68 -10.49
C ALA A 237 4.92 10.05 -10.46
N VAL A 238 5.15 9.00 -11.26
CA VAL A 238 6.48 8.39 -11.41
C VAL A 238 7.46 9.35 -12.08
N ASP A 239 7.02 10.04 -13.12
CA ASP A 239 7.84 11.05 -13.82
C ASP A 239 8.21 12.21 -12.89
N PHE A 240 7.25 12.68 -12.09
CA PHE A 240 7.49 13.69 -11.05
C PHE A 240 8.53 13.21 -10.03
N ALA A 241 8.38 12.00 -9.49
CA ALA A 241 9.32 11.45 -8.52
C ALA A 241 10.73 11.29 -9.13
N CYS A 242 10.82 10.83 -10.37
CA CYS A 242 12.10 10.74 -11.07
C CYS A 242 12.72 12.12 -11.33
N THR A 243 11.93 13.10 -11.72
CA THR A 243 12.43 14.46 -12.00
C THR A 243 12.98 15.12 -10.74
N ASN A 244 12.30 14.97 -9.61
CA ASN A 244 12.64 15.58 -8.32
C ASN A 244 13.48 14.65 -7.42
N TRP A 245 14.12 13.64 -7.98
CA TRP A 245 14.88 12.63 -7.26
C TRP A 245 15.98 13.23 -6.37
N VAL A 246 15.90 12.94 -5.08
CA VAL A 246 16.85 13.39 -4.06
C VAL A 246 17.67 12.19 -3.58
N VAL A 247 18.98 12.32 -3.64
CA VAL A 247 19.91 11.39 -2.97
C VAL A 247 20.05 11.88 -1.53
N GLU A 248 19.38 11.21 -0.58
CA GLU A 248 19.62 11.50 0.83
C GLU A 248 21.08 11.11 1.16
N GLU A 249 21.88 12.05 1.59
CA GLU A 249 23.13 11.74 2.26
C GLU A 249 22.75 11.03 3.57
N LEU A 250 23.15 9.76 3.70
CA LEU A 250 22.99 9.03 4.95
C LEU A 250 23.82 9.75 6.02
N VAL A 251 23.16 10.48 6.90
CA VAL A 251 23.76 11.06 8.10
C VAL A 251 23.99 9.98 9.14
#